data_f5736b2679f2a05d5cf2deb26a3bce4e
#
_entry.id   f5736b2679f2a05d5cf2deb26a3bce4e
#
_cell.length_a   1.000
_cell.length_b   1.000
_cell.length_c   1.000
_cell.angle_alpha   90.00
_cell.angle_beta   90.00
_cell.angle_gamma   90.00
#
_symmetry.space_group_name_H-M   'P 1'
#
loop_
_entity.id
_entity.type
_entity.pdbx_description
1 polymer ?
#
loop_
_entity_poly.entity_id
_entity_poly.type
_entity_poly.pdbx_seq_one_letter_code
_entity_poly.pdbx_strand_id
1 'polypeptide(L)'
;MDDLVRKIDPRVQEYLRRLAIAPLLPSIHGYLLIGHGSTDPLIPYTESLRLADAVQDKNRVHLAILKLFTHVDPARKSFSPKEFLTVYLPSMLEFYYLVYDLLSQQR
;
A
#
# COMPACT_ATOMS: atom_id res chain seq x y z
N MET A 1 -4.55 -20.02 2.33
CA MET A 1 -5.33 -19.19 1.39
C MET A 1 -5.57 -19.87 0.04
N ASP A 2 -4.58 -20.56 -0.50
CA ASP A 2 -4.74 -21.26 -1.80
C ASP A 2 -5.83 -22.34 -1.79
N ASP A 3 -6.03 -23.04 -0.67
CA ASP A 3 -7.08 -24.06 -0.54
C ASP A 3 -8.50 -23.48 -0.56
N LEU A 4 -8.67 -22.26 -0.04
CA LEU A 4 -9.96 -21.56 -0.08
C LEU A 4 -10.29 -21.12 -1.50
N VAL A 5 -9.30 -20.61 -2.23
CA VAL A 5 -9.47 -20.16 -3.62
C VAL A 5 -9.81 -21.35 -4.52
N ARG A 6 -9.19 -22.51 -4.30
CA ARG A 6 -9.48 -23.75 -5.07
C ARG A 6 -10.90 -24.27 -4.88
N LYS A 7 -11.54 -23.96 -3.76
CA LYS A 7 -12.92 -24.36 -3.45
C LYS A 7 -13.99 -23.44 -4.06
N ILE A 8 -13.57 -22.31 -4.62
CA ILE A 8 -14.48 -21.35 -5.25
C ILE A 8 -14.87 -21.85 -6.65
N ASP A 9 -16.09 -21.55 -7.08
CA ASP A 9 -16.57 -21.86 -8.43
C ASP A 9 -15.55 -21.35 -9.48
N PRO A 10 -15.16 -22.18 -10.47
CA PRO A 10 -14.20 -21.80 -11.50
C PRO A 10 -14.56 -20.51 -12.24
N ARG A 11 -15.83 -20.20 -12.42
CA ARG A 11 -16.29 -18.93 -13.04
C ARG A 11 -15.94 -17.72 -12.19
N VAL A 12 -16.08 -17.84 -10.87
CA VAL A 12 -15.71 -16.79 -9.93
C VAL A 12 -14.19 -16.64 -9.89
N GLN A 13 -13.45 -17.75 -9.90
CA GLN A 13 -11.98 -17.71 -9.98
C GLN A 13 -11.49 -16.95 -11.22
N GLU A 14 -12.07 -17.22 -12.38
CA GLU A 14 -11.74 -16.51 -13.61
C GLU A 14 -12.06 -15.02 -13.52
N TYR A 15 -13.19 -14.68 -12.93
CA TYR A 15 -13.56 -13.28 -12.71
C TYR A 15 -12.56 -12.57 -11.80
N LEU A 16 -12.14 -13.21 -10.70
CA LEU A 16 -11.13 -12.67 -9.78
C LEU A 16 -9.77 -12.50 -10.47
N ARG A 17 -9.36 -13.43 -11.34
CA ARG A 17 -8.13 -13.30 -12.14
C ARG A 17 -8.16 -12.08 -13.04
N ARG A 18 -9.30 -11.78 -13.64
CA ARG A 18 -9.46 -10.58 -14.49
C ARG A 18 -9.36 -9.28 -13.70
N LEU A 19 -9.74 -9.31 -12.41
CA LEU A 19 -9.63 -8.16 -11.53
C LEU A 19 -8.23 -8.00 -10.92
N ALA A 20 -7.41 -9.04 -10.96
CA ALA A 20 -6.06 -8.98 -10.41
C ALA A 20 -5.16 -8.05 -11.26
N ILE A 21 -4.47 -7.13 -10.60
CA ILE A 21 -3.60 -6.16 -11.27
C ILE A 21 -2.14 -6.62 -11.34
N ALA A 22 -1.70 -7.47 -10.42
CA ALA A 22 -0.31 -7.91 -10.35
C ALA A 22 0.23 -8.49 -11.67
N PRO A 23 -0.51 -9.33 -12.43
CA PRO A 23 -0.05 -9.83 -13.73
C PRO A 23 0.10 -8.74 -14.79
N LEU A 24 -0.56 -7.59 -14.62
CA LEU A 24 -0.52 -6.46 -15.56
C LEU A 24 0.64 -5.51 -15.30
N LEU A 25 1.25 -5.57 -14.12
CA LEU A 25 2.31 -4.64 -13.71
C LEU A 25 3.52 -4.63 -14.64
N PRO A 26 4.00 -5.77 -15.19
CA PRO A 26 5.10 -5.73 -16.14
C PRO A 26 4.82 -4.93 -17.41
N SER A 27 3.55 -4.77 -17.80
CA SER A 27 3.14 -3.98 -18.96
C SER A 27 2.89 -2.51 -18.66
N ILE A 28 2.94 -2.10 -17.39
CA ILE A 28 2.77 -0.70 -16.99
C ILE A 28 4.11 0.02 -17.14
N HIS A 29 4.14 1.07 -17.95
CA HIS A 29 5.34 1.88 -18.18
C HIS A 29 5.38 3.16 -17.33
N GLY A 30 4.32 3.44 -16.58
CA GLY A 30 4.22 4.59 -15.69
C GLY A 30 4.93 4.38 -14.36
N TYR A 31 4.94 5.45 -13.56
CA TYR A 31 5.45 5.43 -12.20
C TYR A 31 4.34 5.00 -11.24
N LEU A 32 4.62 4.03 -10.37
CA LEU A 32 3.64 3.48 -9.43
C LEU A 32 3.91 3.99 -8.01
N LEU A 33 2.93 4.66 -7.45
CA LEU A 33 2.96 5.12 -6.06
C LEU A 33 2.01 4.25 -5.23
N ILE A 34 2.51 3.65 -4.17
CA ILE A 34 1.74 2.77 -3.30
C ILE A 34 1.81 3.31 -1.88
N GLY A 35 0.66 3.67 -1.30
CA GLY A 35 0.54 4.01 0.11
C GLY A 35 -0.34 2.99 0.82
N HIS A 36 0.09 2.49 1.97
CA HIS A 36 -0.65 1.50 2.72
C HIS A 36 -0.50 1.74 4.23
N GLY A 37 -1.60 1.66 4.98
CA GLY A 37 -1.58 1.68 6.44
C GLY A 37 -1.01 0.38 7.01
N SER A 38 -0.04 0.48 7.92
CA SER A 38 0.69 -0.69 8.43
C SER A 38 -0.17 -1.67 9.22
N THR A 39 -1.30 -1.24 9.76
CA THR A 39 -2.24 -2.11 10.51
C THR A 39 -3.65 -2.08 9.92
N ASP A 40 -3.75 -2.03 8.61
CA ASP A 40 -5.03 -2.19 7.93
C ASP A 40 -5.61 -3.56 8.31
N PRO A 41 -6.82 -3.61 8.92
CA PRO A 41 -7.39 -4.88 9.37
C PRO A 41 -7.98 -5.74 8.24
N LEU A 42 -8.21 -5.15 7.07
CA LEU A 42 -8.83 -5.84 5.94
C LEU A 42 -7.80 -6.34 4.94
N ILE A 43 -6.81 -5.52 4.64
CA ILE A 43 -5.77 -5.84 3.66
C ILE A 43 -4.41 -5.73 4.34
N PRO A 44 -3.69 -6.84 4.52
CA PRO A 44 -2.34 -6.80 5.10
C PRO A 44 -1.38 -5.96 4.26
N TYR A 45 -0.50 -5.18 4.91
CA TYR A 45 0.49 -4.36 4.21
C TYR A 45 1.44 -5.20 3.33
N THR A 46 1.59 -6.49 3.64
CA THR A 46 2.38 -7.44 2.85
C THR A 46 1.88 -7.57 1.41
N GLU A 47 0.60 -7.31 1.15
CA GLU A 47 0.06 -7.28 -0.21
C GLU A 47 0.61 -6.10 -1.02
N SER A 48 0.83 -4.95 -0.37
CA SER A 48 1.52 -3.83 -1.02
C SER A 48 2.99 -4.12 -1.30
N LEU A 49 3.66 -4.87 -0.43
CA LEU A 49 5.02 -5.34 -0.68
C LEU A 49 5.07 -6.27 -1.92
N ARG A 50 4.13 -7.20 -2.02
CA ARG A 50 4.02 -8.08 -3.19
C ARG A 50 3.76 -7.32 -4.46
N LEU A 51 2.90 -6.30 -4.40
CA LEU A 51 2.59 -5.46 -5.54
C LEU A 51 3.84 -4.68 -6.00
N ALA A 52 4.59 -4.11 -5.07
CA ALA A 52 5.84 -3.42 -5.37
C ALA A 52 6.88 -4.37 -5.96
N ASP A 53 6.99 -5.59 -5.43
CA ASP A 53 7.92 -6.60 -5.94
C ASP A 53 7.58 -7.05 -7.36
N ALA A 54 6.32 -7.03 -7.74
CA ALA A 54 5.88 -7.40 -9.08
C ALA A 54 6.27 -6.37 -10.16
N VAL A 55 6.63 -5.15 -9.76
CA VAL A 55 7.15 -4.13 -10.69
C VAL A 55 8.59 -4.46 -11.04
N GLN A 56 8.89 -4.63 -12.33
CA GLN A 56 10.22 -5.03 -12.80
C GLN A 56 11.26 -3.94 -12.57
N ASP A 57 10.95 -2.70 -12.89
CA ASP A 57 11.84 -1.56 -12.68
C ASP A 57 11.56 -0.91 -11.33
N LYS A 58 12.43 -1.15 -10.36
CA LYS A 58 12.28 -0.61 -8.99
C LYS A 58 12.42 0.91 -8.91
N ASN A 59 12.98 1.55 -9.94
CA ASN A 59 13.03 3.01 -10.03
C ASN A 59 11.66 3.62 -10.36
N ARG A 60 10.70 2.80 -10.79
CA ARG A 60 9.34 3.23 -11.13
C ARG A 60 8.32 2.95 -10.04
N VAL A 61 8.74 2.52 -8.87
CA VAL A 61 7.83 2.27 -7.75
C VAL A 61 8.28 2.99 -6.49
N HIS A 62 7.35 3.67 -5.85
CA HIS A 62 7.54 4.21 -4.51
C HIS A 62 6.50 3.58 -3.59
N LEU A 63 6.96 2.81 -2.62
CA LEU A 63 6.12 2.18 -1.60
C LEU A 63 6.29 2.91 -0.27
N ALA A 64 5.19 3.41 0.28
CA ALA A 64 5.14 4.03 1.60
C ALA A 64 4.21 3.23 2.52
N ILE A 65 4.76 2.67 3.58
CA ILE A 65 3.98 2.01 4.64
C ILE A 65 3.75 3.03 5.75
N LEU A 66 2.51 3.46 5.89
CA LEU A 66 2.14 4.58 6.76
C LEU A 66 1.60 4.06 8.09
N LYS A 67 2.26 4.39 9.17
CA LYS A 67 1.79 4.10 10.53
C LYS A 67 0.74 5.11 11.01
N LEU A 68 0.65 6.26 10.36
CA LEU A 68 -0.25 7.34 10.75
C LEU A 68 -1.72 6.91 10.73
N PHE A 69 -2.14 6.15 9.72
CA PHE A 69 -3.53 5.74 9.56
C PHE A 69 -4.00 4.71 10.58
N THR A 70 -3.08 4.09 11.30
CA THR A 70 -3.41 3.09 12.31
C THR A 70 -3.72 3.69 13.67
N HIS A 71 -3.26 4.91 13.89
CA HIS A 71 -3.41 5.61 15.15
C HIS A 71 -4.46 6.73 15.13
N VAL A 72 -5.16 6.88 14.01
CA VAL A 72 -6.32 7.77 13.94
C VAL A 72 -7.52 7.06 14.58
N ASP A 73 -7.44 6.86 15.88
CA ASP A 73 -8.62 6.54 16.69
C ASP A 73 -9.30 7.87 17.03
N PRO A 74 -10.52 8.12 16.49
CA PRO A 74 -11.24 9.37 16.78
C PRO A 74 -11.53 9.55 18.26
N ALA A 75 -11.48 8.48 19.06
CA ALA A 75 -11.66 8.52 20.51
C ALA A 75 -10.40 8.93 21.27
N ARG A 76 -9.25 8.93 20.64
CA ARG A 76 -7.96 9.25 21.26
C ARG A 76 -7.71 10.75 21.20
N LYS A 77 -7.91 11.42 22.32
CA LYS A 77 -7.85 12.89 22.41
C LYS A 77 -6.46 13.49 22.62
N SER A 78 -5.44 12.69 22.88
CA SER A 78 -4.08 13.22 23.14
C SER A 78 -2.99 12.21 22.79
N PHE A 79 -1.88 12.73 22.30
CA PHE A 79 -0.68 11.97 21.98
C PHE A 79 0.44 12.35 22.94
N SER A 80 1.21 11.35 23.41
CA SER A 80 2.42 11.65 24.16
C SER A 80 3.48 12.26 23.24
N PRO A 81 4.38 13.14 23.71
CA PRO A 81 5.46 13.67 22.88
C PRO A 81 6.35 12.58 22.27
N LYS A 82 6.53 11.48 22.99
CA LYS A 82 7.29 10.32 22.51
C LYS A 82 6.61 9.66 21.30
N GLU A 83 5.30 9.44 21.34
CA GLU A 83 4.53 8.89 20.21
C GLU A 83 4.57 9.83 19.02
N PHE A 84 4.47 11.13 19.24
CA PHE A 84 4.59 12.11 18.17
C PHE A 84 5.92 11.98 17.45
N LEU A 85 7.04 11.93 18.17
CA LEU A 85 8.38 11.86 17.57
C LEU A 85 8.67 10.49 16.94
N THR A 86 8.17 9.39 17.51
CA THR A 86 8.54 8.04 17.06
C THR A 86 7.59 7.45 16.04
N VAL A 87 6.34 7.88 16.00
CA VAL A 87 5.30 7.33 15.12
C VAL A 87 4.77 8.38 14.15
N TYR A 88 4.32 9.51 14.65
CA TYR A 88 3.64 10.52 13.83
C TYR A 88 4.58 11.25 12.90
N LEU A 89 5.69 11.76 13.43
CA LEU A 89 6.62 12.53 12.63
C LEU A 89 7.22 11.71 11.47
N PRO A 90 7.72 10.48 11.71
CA PRO A 90 8.19 9.64 10.59
C PRO A 90 7.09 9.33 9.58
N SER A 91 5.86 9.05 10.02
CA SER A 91 4.74 8.75 9.12
C SER A 91 4.31 9.97 8.31
N MET A 92 4.34 11.16 8.92
CA MET A 92 4.05 12.41 8.21
C MET A 92 5.12 12.70 7.15
N LEU A 93 6.38 12.43 7.44
CA LEU A 93 7.47 12.58 6.48
C LEU A 93 7.33 11.59 5.31
N GLU A 94 7.00 10.33 5.58
CA GLU A 94 6.72 9.33 4.55
C GLU A 94 5.57 9.76 3.66
N PHE A 95 4.49 10.24 4.25
CA PHE A 95 3.34 10.77 3.50
C PHE A 95 3.71 12.00 2.67
N TYR A 96 4.49 12.91 3.25
CA TYR A 96 4.98 14.08 2.56
C TYR A 96 5.81 13.71 1.32
N TYR A 97 6.74 12.76 1.47
CA TYR A 97 7.57 12.31 0.36
C TYR A 97 6.75 11.61 -0.73
N LEU A 98 5.73 10.85 -0.34
CA LEU A 98 4.81 10.22 -1.30
C LEU A 98 4.06 11.28 -2.12
N VAL A 99 3.53 12.30 -1.47
CA VAL A 99 2.84 13.42 -2.13
C VAL A 99 3.79 14.24 -2.98
N TYR A 100 4.98 14.50 -2.49
CA TYR A 100 6.02 15.21 -3.23
C TYR A 100 6.38 14.46 -4.52
N ASP A 101 6.57 13.15 -4.44
CA ASP A 101 6.82 12.31 -5.61
C ASP A 101 5.67 12.38 -6.61
N LEU A 102 4.44 12.28 -6.14
CA LEU A 102 3.25 12.38 -6.98
C LEU A 102 3.23 13.71 -7.75
N LEU A 103 3.49 14.81 -7.07
CA LEU A 103 3.51 16.15 -7.69
C LEU A 103 4.69 16.33 -8.64
N SER A 104 5.85 15.75 -8.33
CA SER A 104 7.04 15.85 -9.18
C SER A 104 6.88 15.08 -10.50
N GLN A 105 6.05 14.05 -10.54
CA GLN A 105 5.78 13.27 -11.77
C GLN A 105 4.84 13.99 -12.74
N GLN A 106 4.20 15.08 -12.33
CA GLN A 106 3.28 15.85 -13.19
C GLN A 106 3.97 16.82 -14.13
N ARG A 107 5.28 16.88 -14.11
CA ARG A 107 6.08 17.77 -14.98
C ARG A 107 6.36 17.17 -16.34
#